data_d946aecd0dc2e58e4f7f2421f26d4bb8
#
_entry.id   d946aecd0dc2e58e4f7f2421f26d4bb8
#
_cell.length_a   1.000
_cell.length_b   1.000
_cell.length_c   1.000
_cell.angle_alpha   90.00
_cell.angle_beta   90.00
_cell.angle_gamma   90.00
#
_symmetry.space_group_name_H-M   'P 1'
#
loop_
_entity.id
_entity.type
_entity.pdbx_description
1 polymer ?
#
loop_
_entity_poly.entity_id
_entity_poly.type
_entity_poly.pdbx_seq_one_letter_code
_entity_poly.pdbx_strand_id
1 'polypeptide(L)'
;MIQQQLFSPIPQKMEHFSRFPLSQSYVNFLVKNGAGFFTNTKITTIEPTRFGLDYALCNGVSGFTKGPYFPSILDAAWSPEVTGLPEYFVVFFQDGPVYYAFDYQNGIDQEPSIRLIDVEMDQWLEVANSFDDFLSQLEATTEDITYDMKDWVSIHTLLQQIGQENPDTLEELLEILQDTHPQLFLQQTAYALEHTESETVRLIYKERFAFIEDFLSAEFSPYPEYEHCRTLLS
;
A
#
# COMPACT_ATOMS: atom_id res chain seq x y z
N MET A 1 8.60 15.23 0.15
CA MET A 1 7.55 16.25 -0.12
C MET A 1 6.21 15.51 -0.08
N ILE A 2 5.33 15.81 0.84
CA ILE A 2 4.03 15.11 0.97
C ILE A 2 3.16 15.52 -0.20
N GLN A 3 2.81 14.59 -1.10
CA GLN A 3 1.76 14.85 -2.10
C GLN A 3 0.41 14.73 -1.41
N GLN A 4 -0.17 15.88 -1.09
CA GLN A 4 -1.49 15.96 -0.51
C GLN A 4 -2.57 15.62 -1.55
N GLN A 5 -3.25 14.50 -1.40
CA GLN A 5 -4.62 14.39 -1.88
C GLN A 5 -5.54 14.97 -0.81
N LEU A 6 -6.20 16.06 -1.13
CA LEU A 6 -7.13 16.75 -0.23
C LEU A 6 -8.37 15.88 0.02
N PHE A 7 -8.47 15.34 1.21
CA PHE A 7 -9.70 14.73 1.71
C PHE A 7 -10.56 15.78 2.41
N SER A 8 -11.88 15.59 2.35
CA SER A 8 -12.88 16.52 2.90
C SER A 8 -12.62 16.90 4.35
N PRO A 9 -13.04 18.12 4.79
CA PRO A 9 -12.77 18.60 6.13
C PRO A 9 -13.37 17.70 7.21
N ILE A 10 -12.70 17.66 8.34
CA ILE A 10 -13.06 16.88 9.53
C ILE A 10 -14.46 17.26 10.01
N PRO A 11 -15.39 16.32 10.20
CA PRO A 11 -16.68 16.63 10.82
C PRO A 11 -16.50 17.04 12.28
N GLN A 12 -17.11 18.15 12.69
CA GLN A 12 -17.05 18.68 14.07
C GLN A 12 -17.65 17.78 15.18
N LYS A 13 -18.09 16.55 14.86
CA LYS A 13 -18.78 15.63 15.80
C LYS A 13 -18.03 14.35 16.07
N MET A 14 -16.72 14.39 16.23
CA MET A 14 -15.91 13.17 16.31
C MET A 14 -15.58 12.65 17.71
N GLU A 15 -16.00 13.34 18.76
CA GLU A 15 -15.71 12.92 20.14
C GLU A 15 -16.41 11.61 20.59
N HIS A 16 -17.28 11.03 19.73
CA HIS A 16 -18.12 9.89 20.11
C HIS A 16 -17.79 8.56 19.43
N PHE A 17 -16.83 8.49 18.50
CA PHE A 17 -16.67 7.29 17.65
C PHE A 17 -15.47 6.39 17.98
N SER A 18 -14.48 6.84 18.72
CA SER A 18 -13.43 5.97 19.18
C SER A 18 -13.53 5.70 20.68
N ARG A 19 -13.34 4.46 21.08
CA ARG A 19 -13.22 4.04 22.48
C ARG A 19 -12.04 4.71 23.19
N PHE A 20 -11.08 5.19 22.39
CA PHE A 20 -9.88 5.86 22.84
C PHE A 20 -9.84 7.29 22.30
N PRO A 21 -9.38 8.27 23.08
CA PRO A 21 -9.17 9.61 22.58
C PRO A 21 -8.11 9.57 21.48
N LEU A 22 -8.36 10.26 20.38
CA LEU A 22 -7.33 10.36 19.35
C LEU A 22 -6.18 11.23 19.83
N SER A 23 -4.96 10.84 19.47
CA SER A 23 -3.75 11.62 19.70
C SER A 23 -3.95 13.05 19.20
N GLN A 24 -3.67 14.06 20.05
CA GLN A 24 -3.83 15.46 19.69
C GLN A 24 -2.89 15.85 18.54
N SER A 25 -1.70 15.31 18.52
CA SER A 25 -0.72 15.53 17.45
C SER A 25 -1.22 15.00 16.10
N TYR A 26 -1.85 13.83 16.09
CA TYR A 26 -2.49 13.28 14.90
C TYR A 26 -3.65 14.14 14.39
N VAL A 27 -4.53 14.59 15.28
CA VAL A 27 -5.62 15.49 14.93
C VAL A 27 -5.09 16.79 14.34
N ASN A 28 -4.10 17.41 14.97
CA ASN A 28 -3.45 18.62 14.48
C ASN A 28 -2.81 18.42 13.10
N PHE A 29 -2.16 17.26 12.88
CA PHE A 29 -1.61 16.92 11.58
C PHE A 29 -2.69 16.84 10.52
N LEU A 30 -3.80 16.15 10.78
CA LEU A 30 -4.90 16.01 9.82
C LEU A 30 -5.56 17.35 9.50
N VAL A 31 -5.73 18.23 10.51
CA VAL A 31 -6.26 19.58 10.29
C VAL A 31 -5.37 20.40 9.36
N LYS A 32 -4.06 20.28 9.53
CA LYS A 32 -3.08 21.08 8.79
C LYS A 32 -2.79 20.50 7.38
N ASN A 33 -2.69 19.18 7.28
CA ASN A 33 -2.14 18.52 6.10
C ASN A 33 -3.17 17.64 5.38
N GLY A 34 -4.27 17.27 6.05
CA GLY A 34 -5.19 16.25 5.57
C GLY A 34 -4.66 14.83 5.77
N ALA A 35 -5.47 13.87 5.35
CA ALA A 35 -5.06 12.47 5.22
C ALA A 35 -4.52 12.22 3.81
N GLY A 36 -3.68 11.21 3.64
CA GLY A 36 -3.15 10.91 2.31
C GLY A 36 -1.90 10.05 2.33
N PHE A 37 -1.26 9.97 1.18
CA PHE A 37 -0.02 9.24 1.00
C PHE A 37 1.20 10.12 1.23
N PHE A 38 2.21 9.54 1.87
CA PHE A 38 3.57 10.04 1.85
C PHE A 38 4.26 9.50 0.58
N THR A 39 5.17 10.28 0.02
CA THR A 39 5.96 9.80 -1.12
C THR A 39 7.23 9.16 -0.60
N ASN A 40 7.36 7.85 -0.78
CA ASN A 40 8.57 7.07 -0.48
C ASN A 40 9.16 7.41 0.90
N THR A 41 8.41 7.11 1.97
CA THR A 41 8.89 7.33 3.33
C THR A 41 9.15 6.02 4.06
N LYS A 42 10.19 6.02 4.88
CA LYS A 42 10.57 4.91 5.74
C LYS A 42 10.75 5.38 7.17
N ILE A 43 10.61 4.46 8.10
CA ILE A 43 10.94 4.63 9.51
C ILE A 43 11.93 3.53 9.92
N THR A 44 13.02 3.93 10.60
CA THR A 44 14.02 2.98 11.13
C THR A 44 13.40 2.11 12.22
N THR A 45 13.72 0.82 12.20
CA THR A 45 13.27 -0.16 13.19
C THR A 45 14.41 -0.67 14.03
N ILE A 46 14.13 -1.03 15.30
CA ILE A 46 15.12 -1.56 16.24
C ILE A 46 15.48 -3.03 15.98
N GLU A 47 14.64 -3.73 15.25
CA GLU A 47 14.82 -5.11 14.82
C GLU A 47 14.57 -5.21 13.31
N PRO A 48 15.20 -6.16 12.61
CA PRO A 48 14.96 -6.35 11.19
C PRO A 48 13.48 -6.69 10.90
N THR A 49 12.92 -6.05 9.88
CA THR A 49 11.58 -6.34 9.36
C THR A 49 11.59 -7.65 8.56
N ARG A 50 10.41 -8.08 8.05
CA ARG A 50 10.22 -9.33 7.28
C ARG A 50 11.19 -9.52 6.10
N PHE A 51 11.73 -8.43 5.55
CA PHE A 51 12.68 -8.48 4.45
C PHE A 51 14.14 -8.40 4.91
N GLY A 52 14.42 -8.49 6.22
CA GLY A 52 15.75 -8.33 6.81
C GLY A 52 16.25 -6.89 6.75
N LEU A 53 15.37 -5.91 6.57
CA LEU A 53 15.69 -4.49 6.50
C LEU A 53 15.63 -3.88 7.91
N ASP A 54 16.47 -2.89 8.18
CA ASP A 54 16.48 -2.10 9.40
C ASP A 54 15.50 -0.92 9.40
N TYR A 55 14.52 -0.98 8.49
CA TYR A 55 13.44 -0.01 8.35
C TYR A 55 12.14 -0.66 7.86
N ALA A 56 11.05 0.07 8.01
CA ALA A 56 9.76 -0.24 7.40
C ALA A 56 9.25 0.94 6.58
N LEU A 57 8.49 0.65 5.52
CA LEU A 57 7.84 1.67 4.69
C LEU A 57 6.54 2.10 5.36
N CYS A 58 6.32 3.41 5.48
CA CYS A 58 5.04 3.98 5.85
C CYS A 58 4.61 5.01 4.82
N ASN A 59 3.71 4.62 3.96
CA ASN A 59 3.35 5.41 2.79
C ASN A 59 2.05 6.20 2.98
N GLY A 60 1.48 6.25 4.18
CA GLY A 60 0.24 6.99 4.36
C GLY A 60 -0.24 7.17 5.78
N VAL A 61 -1.24 8.02 5.91
CA VAL A 61 -2.00 8.27 7.13
C VAL A 61 -3.47 8.38 6.77
N SER A 62 -4.31 7.55 7.36
CA SER A 62 -5.75 7.61 7.21
C SER A 62 -6.34 8.80 7.93
N GLY A 63 -7.44 9.30 7.40
CA GLY A 63 -8.22 10.35 8.02
C GLY A 63 -9.55 9.82 8.57
N PHE A 64 -10.45 10.74 8.83
CA PHE A 64 -11.78 10.44 9.39
C PHE A 64 -12.80 10.09 8.31
N THR A 65 -12.52 10.36 7.05
CA THR A 65 -13.36 10.00 5.93
C THR A 65 -12.70 8.92 5.11
N LYS A 66 -13.49 7.98 4.60
CA LYS A 66 -13.01 6.93 3.71
C LYS A 66 -12.45 7.57 2.43
N GLY A 67 -11.20 7.29 2.15
CA GLY A 67 -10.55 7.66 0.89
C GLY A 67 -10.81 6.61 -0.20
N PRO A 68 -10.42 6.90 -1.45
CA PRO A 68 -10.57 5.94 -2.54
C PRO A 68 -9.65 4.72 -2.40
N TYR A 69 -8.55 4.84 -1.67
CA TYR A 69 -7.51 3.81 -1.60
C TYR A 69 -7.26 3.22 -0.21
N PHE A 70 -7.83 3.80 0.84
CA PHE A 70 -7.72 3.25 2.20
C PHE A 70 -8.91 3.62 3.08
N PRO A 71 -9.19 2.78 4.09
CA PRO A 71 -10.30 3.02 5.01
C PRO A 71 -10.08 4.27 5.86
N SER A 72 -11.15 4.79 6.40
CA SER A 72 -11.10 5.78 7.47
C SER A 72 -10.56 5.13 8.75
N ILE A 73 -9.95 5.92 9.65
CA ILE A 73 -9.54 5.43 10.99
C ILE A 73 -10.73 4.85 11.79
N LEU A 74 -11.94 5.19 11.39
CA LEU A 74 -13.20 4.73 12.00
C LEU A 74 -13.85 3.57 11.25
N ASP A 75 -13.20 3.04 10.21
CA ASP A 75 -13.77 1.96 9.41
C ASP A 75 -13.78 0.65 10.19
N ALA A 76 -14.86 -0.10 10.07
CA ALA A 76 -15.00 -1.41 10.69
C ALA A 76 -13.94 -2.42 10.22
N ALA A 77 -13.31 -2.20 9.07
CA ALA A 77 -12.21 -3.02 8.58
C ALA A 77 -11.01 -3.06 9.55
N TRP A 78 -10.87 -2.04 10.40
CA TRP A 78 -9.79 -1.95 11.40
C TRP A 78 -10.26 -2.30 12.82
N SER A 79 -11.46 -2.86 12.95
CA SER A 79 -11.92 -3.34 14.25
C SER A 79 -11.10 -4.56 14.72
N PRO A 80 -10.97 -4.77 16.02
CA PRO A 80 -10.29 -5.95 16.60
C PRO A 80 -10.80 -7.28 16.06
N GLU A 81 -12.10 -7.37 15.77
CA GLU A 81 -12.72 -8.59 15.24
C GLU A 81 -12.26 -8.92 13.82
N VAL A 82 -11.90 -7.91 13.04
CA VAL A 82 -11.41 -8.09 11.65
C VAL A 82 -9.90 -8.25 11.62
N THR A 83 -9.18 -7.38 12.33
CA THR A 83 -7.70 -7.36 12.31
C THR A 83 -7.07 -8.43 13.20
N GLY A 84 -7.80 -8.94 14.21
CA GLY A 84 -7.27 -9.80 15.27
C GLY A 84 -6.36 -9.07 16.27
N LEU A 85 -6.21 -7.75 16.14
CA LEU A 85 -5.38 -6.97 17.05
C LEU A 85 -6.08 -6.75 18.40
N PRO A 86 -5.32 -6.63 19.51
CA PRO A 86 -5.87 -6.20 20.79
C PRO A 86 -6.65 -4.88 20.70
N GLU A 87 -7.71 -4.76 21.49
CA GLU A 87 -8.62 -3.61 21.49
C GLU A 87 -7.97 -2.27 21.81
N TYR A 88 -6.80 -2.27 22.45
CA TYR A 88 -6.05 -1.03 22.78
C TYR A 88 -5.21 -0.49 21.63
N PHE A 89 -5.22 -1.12 20.45
CA PHE A 89 -4.64 -0.56 19.25
C PHE A 89 -5.69 0.17 18.39
N VAL A 90 -5.34 1.37 17.97
CA VAL A 90 -6.14 2.14 17.02
C VAL A 90 -5.33 2.29 15.73
N VAL A 91 -5.68 1.50 14.72
CA VAL A 91 -4.98 1.48 13.44
C VAL A 91 -5.21 2.79 12.69
N PHE A 92 -4.15 3.39 12.18
CA PHE A 92 -4.23 4.60 11.34
C PHE A 92 -3.64 4.41 9.94
N PHE A 93 -2.94 3.30 9.70
CA PHE A 93 -2.47 2.94 8.37
C PHE A 93 -2.20 1.44 8.28
N GLN A 94 -2.34 0.89 7.07
CA GLN A 94 -2.06 -0.51 6.77
C GLN A 94 -1.37 -0.62 5.42
N ASP A 95 -0.36 -1.49 5.35
CA ASP A 95 0.28 -1.90 4.12
C ASP A 95 0.44 -3.43 4.11
N GLY A 96 -0.43 -4.09 3.37
CA GLY A 96 -0.53 -5.55 3.40
C GLY A 96 -0.80 -6.07 4.82
N PRO A 97 0.02 -6.98 5.36
CA PRO A 97 -0.14 -7.53 6.71
C PRO A 97 0.48 -6.65 7.81
N VAL A 98 1.03 -5.49 7.44
CA VAL A 98 1.67 -4.56 8.37
C VAL A 98 0.71 -3.45 8.73
N TYR A 99 0.49 -3.26 10.03
CA TYR A 99 -0.35 -2.20 10.58
C TYR A 99 0.50 -1.16 11.30
N TYR A 100 0.11 0.09 11.18
CA TYR A 100 0.60 1.19 12.00
C TYR A 100 -0.54 1.64 12.92
N ALA A 101 -0.31 1.58 14.22
CA ALA A 101 -1.35 1.81 15.20
C ALA A 101 -0.88 2.66 16.38
N PHE A 102 -1.80 3.44 16.93
CA PHE A 102 -1.66 4.03 18.25
C PHE A 102 -1.79 2.94 19.31
N ASP A 103 -0.85 2.87 20.24
CA ASP A 103 -0.82 1.92 21.35
C ASP A 103 -1.29 2.58 22.65
N TYR A 104 -2.48 2.19 23.10
CA TYR A 104 -3.09 2.65 24.35
C TYR A 104 -2.94 1.63 25.48
N GLN A 105 -2.05 0.67 25.38
CA GLN A 105 -1.84 -0.35 26.44
C GLN A 105 -1.53 0.26 27.79
N ASN A 106 -0.82 1.40 27.83
CA ASN A 106 -0.46 2.12 29.04
C ASN A 106 -1.53 3.08 29.57
N GLY A 107 -2.70 3.09 28.95
CA GLY A 107 -3.85 3.92 29.33
C GLY A 107 -4.10 5.08 28.39
N ILE A 108 -5.19 5.81 28.66
CA ILE A 108 -5.70 6.88 27.79
C ILE A 108 -5.28 8.29 28.24
N ASP A 109 -4.62 8.40 29.39
CA ASP A 109 -4.22 9.68 29.97
C ASP A 109 -2.87 10.19 29.45
N GLN A 110 -2.23 9.39 28.59
CA GLN A 110 -0.95 9.71 27.98
C GLN A 110 -1.06 9.69 26.45
N GLU A 111 -0.18 10.44 25.81
CA GLU A 111 -0.02 10.35 24.35
C GLU A 111 0.37 8.91 23.99
N PRO A 112 -0.36 8.24 23.09
CA PRO A 112 -0.04 6.86 22.70
C PRO A 112 1.25 6.77 21.92
N SER A 113 2.03 5.72 22.16
CA SER A 113 3.15 5.37 21.30
C SER A 113 2.65 4.81 19.97
N ILE A 114 3.54 4.71 18.99
CA ILE A 114 3.23 4.16 17.67
C ILE A 114 3.85 2.77 17.55
N ARG A 115 3.01 1.81 17.18
CA ARG A 115 3.41 0.43 16.88
C ARG A 115 3.36 0.15 15.39
N LEU A 116 4.38 -0.53 14.92
CA LEU A 116 4.38 -1.30 13.69
C LEU A 116 4.10 -2.75 14.07
N ILE A 117 3.08 -3.33 13.47
CA ILE A 117 2.61 -4.68 13.78
C ILE A 117 2.54 -5.47 12.49
N ASP A 118 3.42 -6.46 12.32
CA ASP A 118 3.38 -7.41 11.23
C ASP A 118 2.72 -8.69 11.74
N VAL A 119 1.46 -8.90 11.37
CA VAL A 119 0.66 -10.02 11.89
C VAL A 119 1.09 -11.38 11.34
N GLU A 120 1.73 -11.43 10.17
CA GLU A 120 2.23 -12.69 9.61
C GLU A 120 3.55 -13.12 10.23
N MET A 121 4.38 -12.15 10.64
CA MET A 121 5.66 -12.42 11.31
C MET A 121 5.54 -12.46 12.83
N ASP A 122 4.34 -12.19 13.38
CA ASP A 122 4.12 -11.99 14.82
C ASP A 122 5.12 -10.98 15.41
N GLN A 123 5.40 -9.89 14.66
CA GLN A 123 6.37 -8.87 15.03
C GLN A 123 5.66 -7.59 15.47
N TRP A 124 6.02 -7.08 16.66
CA TRP A 124 5.37 -5.96 17.35
C TRP A 124 6.40 -4.93 17.79
N LEU A 125 6.71 -3.96 16.92
CA LEU A 125 7.79 -2.99 17.16
C LEU A 125 7.22 -1.65 17.61
N GLU A 126 7.75 -1.08 18.69
CA GLU A 126 7.54 0.32 18.99
C GLU A 126 8.47 1.15 18.10
N VAL A 127 7.88 2.00 17.26
CA VAL A 127 8.63 2.80 16.29
C VAL A 127 8.70 4.28 16.66
N ALA A 128 7.83 4.74 17.55
CA ALA A 128 7.89 6.11 18.08
C ALA A 128 7.13 6.24 19.40
N ASN A 129 7.49 7.23 20.22
CA ASN A 129 6.84 7.48 21.51
C ASN A 129 5.56 8.33 21.40
N SER A 130 5.31 8.95 20.24
CA SER A 130 4.14 9.75 19.93
C SER A 130 3.98 9.88 18.41
N PHE A 131 2.87 10.43 17.95
CA PHE A 131 2.65 10.69 16.52
C PHE A 131 3.56 11.81 15.98
N ASP A 132 3.85 12.84 16.76
CA ASP A 132 4.83 13.87 16.37
C ASP A 132 6.25 13.30 16.27
N ASP A 133 6.62 12.42 17.20
CA ASP A 133 7.90 11.70 17.16
C ASP A 133 7.98 10.81 15.93
N PHE A 134 6.93 10.06 15.64
CA PHE A 134 6.78 9.26 14.41
C PHE A 134 7.00 10.09 13.15
N LEU A 135 6.30 11.20 13.00
CA LEU A 135 6.44 12.10 11.84
C LEU A 135 7.87 12.65 11.70
N SER A 136 8.53 12.94 12.83
CA SER A 136 9.89 13.48 12.83
C SER A 136 10.96 12.45 12.42
N GLN A 137 10.65 11.17 12.59
CA GLN A 137 11.53 10.06 12.24
C GLN A 137 11.31 9.54 10.82
N LEU A 138 10.23 9.97 10.15
CA LEU A 138 9.99 9.60 8.75
C LEU A 138 11.06 10.22 7.85
N GLU A 139 11.81 9.39 7.21
CA GLU A 139 12.83 9.77 6.23
C GLU A 139 12.31 9.53 4.80
N ALA A 140 12.63 10.45 3.88
CA ALA A 140 12.43 10.17 2.48
C ALA A 140 13.39 9.05 2.07
N THR A 141 12.87 7.96 1.53
CA THR A 141 13.73 6.99 0.88
C THR A 141 14.07 7.53 -0.51
N THR A 142 15.38 7.59 -0.80
CA THR A 142 15.88 7.87 -2.14
C THR A 142 15.87 6.59 -3.00
N GLU A 143 15.49 5.49 -2.41
CA GLU A 143 15.05 4.35 -3.16
C GLU A 143 13.75 4.80 -3.84
N ASP A 144 13.90 5.47 -5.00
CA ASP A 144 12.96 5.19 -6.04
C ASP A 144 12.82 3.67 -5.98
N ILE A 145 11.61 3.17 -5.75
CA ILE A 145 11.25 1.85 -6.22
C ILE A 145 11.19 2.01 -7.74
N THR A 146 12.28 2.40 -8.34
CA THR A 146 12.69 1.96 -9.63
C THR A 146 12.96 0.50 -9.36
N TYR A 147 11.94 -0.32 -9.60
CA TYR A 147 12.16 -1.72 -9.78
C TYR A 147 13.39 -1.79 -10.68
N ASP A 148 14.56 -2.11 -10.09
CA ASP A 148 15.77 -2.31 -10.85
C ASP A 148 15.36 -3.28 -11.95
N MET A 149 15.82 -3.11 -13.18
CA MET A 149 15.48 -4.04 -14.28
C MET A 149 15.74 -5.50 -13.92
N LYS A 150 16.56 -5.77 -12.89
CA LYS A 150 16.74 -7.10 -12.29
C LYS A 150 15.51 -7.60 -11.53
N ASP A 151 14.77 -6.73 -10.85
CA ASP A 151 13.53 -7.12 -10.16
C ASP A 151 12.40 -7.39 -11.14
N TRP A 152 12.41 -6.75 -12.28
CA TRP A 152 11.53 -7.04 -13.41
C TRP A 152 11.62 -8.49 -13.88
N VAL A 153 12.85 -8.98 -14.10
CA VAL A 153 13.09 -10.36 -14.54
C VAL A 153 12.64 -11.34 -13.44
N SER A 154 12.83 -10.97 -12.18
CA SER A 154 12.38 -11.78 -11.04
C SER A 154 10.86 -11.84 -10.94
N ILE A 155 10.17 -10.70 -11.06
CA ILE A 155 8.71 -10.61 -11.08
C ILE A 155 8.16 -11.39 -12.28
N HIS A 156 8.72 -11.18 -13.47
CA HIS A 156 8.30 -11.90 -14.66
C HIS A 156 8.43 -13.41 -14.50
N THR A 157 9.57 -13.88 -14.00
CA THR A 157 9.83 -15.31 -13.76
C THR A 157 8.82 -15.90 -12.79
N LEU A 158 8.50 -15.17 -11.71
CA LEU A 158 7.49 -15.58 -10.74
C LEU A 158 6.09 -15.65 -11.37
N LEU A 159 5.68 -14.63 -12.11
CA LEU A 159 4.38 -14.60 -12.79
C LEU A 159 4.26 -15.71 -13.85
N GLN A 160 5.34 -16.00 -14.57
CA GLN A 160 5.37 -17.13 -15.49
C GLN A 160 5.18 -18.47 -14.78
N GLN A 161 5.89 -18.69 -13.68
CA GLN A 161 5.76 -19.91 -12.89
C GLN A 161 4.34 -20.08 -12.35
N ILE A 162 3.78 -19.02 -11.74
CA ILE A 162 2.40 -19.02 -11.25
C ILE A 162 1.42 -19.33 -12.38
N GLY A 163 1.55 -18.70 -13.53
CA GLY A 163 0.65 -18.93 -14.67
C GLY A 163 0.74 -20.33 -15.27
N GLN A 164 1.88 -20.99 -15.15
CA GLN A 164 2.03 -22.39 -15.57
C GLN A 164 1.41 -23.36 -14.57
N GLU A 165 1.50 -23.07 -13.26
CA GLU A 165 0.96 -23.88 -12.19
C GLU A 165 -0.53 -23.63 -11.95
N ASN A 166 -0.96 -22.37 -12.01
CA ASN A 166 -2.33 -21.93 -11.76
C ASN A 166 -2.69 -20.70 -12.62
N PRO A 167 -3.26 -20.87 -13.81
CA PRO A 167 -3.67 -19.78 -14.70
C PRO A 167 -4.62 -18.76 -14.05
N ASP A 168 -5.61 -19.22 -13.27
CA ASP A 168 -6.60 -18.35 -12.63
C ASP A 168 -5.92 -17.38 -11.64
N THR A 169 -4.91 -17.85 -10.90
CA THR A 169 -4.14 -17.00 -9.98
C THR A 169 -3.33 -15.95 -10.75
N LEU A 170 -2.80 -16.27 -11.93
CA LEU A 170 -2.13 -15.27 -12.75
C LEU A 170 -3.11 -14.18 -13.21
N GLU A 171 -4.32 -14.55 -13.64
CA GLU A 171 -5.34 -13.58 -14.04
C GLU A 171 -5.68 -12.61 -12.90
N GLU A 172 -5.91 -13.13 -11.69
CA GLU A 172 -6.18 -12.32 -10.49
C GLU A 172 -5.03 -11.35 -10.17
N LEU A 173 -3.78 -11.85 -10.23
CA LEU A 173 -2.60 -11.01 -9.98
C LEU A 173 -2.42 -9.92 -11.04
N LEU A 174 -2.69 -10.21 -12.31
CA LEU A 174 -2.62 -9.20 -13.37
C LEU A 174 -3.72 -8.16 -13.25
N GLU A 175 -4.91 -8.52 -12.75
CA GLU A 175 -5.96 -7.57 -12.44
C GLU A 175 -5.54 -6.61 -11.34
N ILE A 176 -5.01 -7.14 -10.23
CA ILE A 176 -4.47 -6.32 -9.13
C ILE A 176 -3.35 -5.40 -9.64
N LEU A 177 -2.43 -5.94 -10.43
CA LEU A 177 -1.30 -5.18 -10.95
C LEU A 177 -1.74 -4.06 -11.90
N GLN A 178 -2.73 -4.33 -12.77
CA GLN A 178 -3.36 -3.34 -13.65
C GLN A 178 -3.91 -2.15 -12.86
N ASP A 179 -4.62 -2.43 -11.77
CA ASP A 179 -5.32 -1.40 -10.99
C ASP A 179 -4.37 -0.62 -10.07
N THR A 180 -3.34 -1.27 -9.55
CA THR A 180 -2.43 -0.67 -8.57
C THR A 180 -1.16 -0.09 -9.19
N HIS A 181 -0.63 -0.72 -10.24
CA HIS A 181 0.64 -0.39 -10.89
C HIS A 181 0.54 -0.50 -12.43
N PRO A 182 -0.27 0.35 -13.10
CA PRO A 182 -0.58 0.22 -14.52
C PRO A 182 0.64 0.22 -15.43
N GLN A 183 1.66 1.02 -15.13
CA GLN A 183 2.90 1.01 -15.92
C GLN A 183 3.65 -0.31 -15.79
N LEU A 184 3.78 -0.86 -14.57
CA LEU A 184 4.41 -2.15 -14.35
C LEU A 184 3.64 -3.27 -15.03
N PHE A 185 2.30 -3.24 -14.98
CA PHE A 185 1.45 -4.17 -15.73
C PHE A 185 1.78 -4.15 -17.23
N LEU A 186 1.85 -2.97 -17.86
CA LEU A 186 2.20 -2.84 -19.27
C LEU A 186 3.59 -3.37 -19.58
N GLN A 187 4.54 -3.10 -18.72
CA GLN A 187 5.91 -3.58 -18.83
C GLN A 187 5.98 -5.11 -18.77
N GLN A 188 5.27 -5.72 -17.81
CA GLN A 188 5.17 -7.19 -17.71
C GLN A 188 4.45 -7.80 -18.91
N THR A 189 3.41 -7.12 -19.41
CA THR A 189 2.69 -7.54 -20.62
C THR A 189 3.61 -7.55 -21.84
N ALA A 190 4.30 -6.46 -22.12
CA ALA A 190 5.23 -6.39 -23.23
C ALA A 190 6.31 -7.48 -23.14
N TYR A 191 6.93 -7.62 -21.96
CA TYR A 191 7.94 -8.64 -21.75
C TYR A 191 7.41 -10.07 -21.92
N ALA A 192 6.24 -10.38 -21.39
CA ALA A 192 5.60 -11.67 -21.54
C ALA A 192 5.28 -11.98 -23.00
N LEU A 193 4.76 -11.03 -23.75
CA LEU A 193 4.45 -11.21 -25.17
C LEU A 193 5.71 -11.50 -26.02
N GLU A 194 6.85 -10.93 -25.65
CA GLU A 194 8.12 -11.13 -26.36
C GLU A 194 8.85 -12.42 -25.96
N HIS A 195 8.80 -12.83 -24.68
CA HIS A 195 9.76 -13.80 -24.14
C HIS A 195 9.11 -15.08 -23.58
N THR A 196 7.78 -15.11 -23.33
CA THR A 196 7.18 -16.33 -22.76
C THR A 196 7.08 -17.44 -23.80
N GLU A 197 7.49 -18.65 -23.41
CA GLU A 197 7.32 -19.87 -24.21
C GLU A 197 5.96 -20.54 -23.96
N SER A 198 5.28 -20.20 -22.86
CA SER A 198 3.97 -20.77 -22.50
C SER A 198 2.84 -20.06 -23.26
N GLU A 199 2.17 -20.78 -24.16
CA GLU A 199 0.99 -20.25 -24.87
C GLU A 199 -0.15 -19.90 -23.93
N THR A 200 -0.34 -20.65 -22.84
CA THR A 200 -1.35 -20.35 -21.83
C THR A 200 -1.08 -19.01 -21.16
N VAL A 201 0.15 -18.80 -20.68
CA VAL A 201 0.55 -17.54 -20.06
C VAL A 201 0.44 -16.38 -21.06
N ARG A 202 0.88 -16.58 -22.29
CA ARG A 202 0.79 -15.58 -23.36
C ARG A 202 -0.67 -15.18 -23.64
N LEU A 203 -1.57 -16.15 -23.66
CA LEU A 203 -2.99 -15.91 -23.90
C LEU A 203 -3.61 -15.05 -22.78
N ILE A 204 -3.30 -15.34 -21.53
CA ILE A 204 -3.79 -14.54 -20.38
C ILE A 204 -3.39 -13.07 -20.52
N TYR A 205 -2.13 -12.78 -20.81
CA TYR A 205 -1.68 -11.40 -21.04
C TYR A 205 -2.37 -10.73 -22.24
N LYS A 206 -2.59 -11.48 -23.32
CA LYS A 206 -3.31 -10.97 -24.51
C LYS A 206 -4.76 -10.62 -24.20
N GLU A 207 -5.47 -11.50 -23.53
CA GLU A 207 -6.87 -11.29 -23.17
C GLU A 207 -7.01 -10.10 -22.19
N ARG A 208 -6.12 -9.99 -21.22
CA ARG A 208 -6.11 -8.88 -20.28
C ARG A 208 -5.79 -7.54 -20.97
N PHE A 209 -4.84 -7.53 -21.89
CA PHE A 209 -4.53 -6.31 -22.64
C PHE A 209 -5.65 -5.94 -23.63
N ALA A 210 -6.31 -6.90 -24.26
CA ALA A 210 -7.49 -6.63 -25.10
C ALA A 210 -8.63 -5.98 -24.31
N PHE A 211 -8.85 -6.41 -23.08
CA PHE A 211 -9.79 -5.75 -22.18
C PHE A 211 -9.42 -4.27 -21.94
N ILE A 212 -8.13 -3.98 -21.73
CA ILE A 212 -7.67 -2.60 -21.58
C ILE A 212 -7.89 -1.79 -22.86
N GLU A 213 -7.61 -2.33 -24.04
CA GLU A 213 -7.86 -1.64 -25.30
C GLU A 213 -9.36 -1.29 -25.47
N ASP A 214 -10.23 -2.20 -25.12
CA ASP A 214 -11.68 -2.04 -25.31
C ASP A 214 -12.31 -1.07 -24.29
N PHE A 215 -11.86 -1.06 -23.04
CA PHE A 215 -12.56 -0.41 -21.94
C PHE A 215 -11.77 0.66 -21.18
N LEU A 216 -10.43 0.59 -21.18
CA LEU A 216 -9.55 1.42 -20.34
C LEU A 216 -8.47 2.16 -21.15
N SER A 217 -8.58 2.18 -22.48
CA SER A 217 -7.54 2.76 -23.35
C SER A 217 -7.18 4.21 -23.01
N ALA A 218 -8.16 5.02 -22.55
CA ALA A 218 -7.93 6.40 -22.16
C ALA A 218 -7.01 6.53 -20.91
N GLU A 219 -7.07 5.56 -20.01
CA GLU A 219 -6.27 5.54 -18.77
C GLU A 219 -4.85 5.05 -19.03
N PHE A 220 -4.69 4.13 -19.97
CA PHE A 220 -3.41 3.48 -20.27
C PHE A 220 -2.60 4.16 -21.38
N SER A 221 -3.25 4.87 -22.31
CA SER A 221 -2.57 5.57 -23.42
C SER A 221 -1.51 6.60 -23.02
N PRO A 222 -1.50 7.20 -21.82
CA PRO A 222 -0.41 8.07 -21.41
C PRO A 222 0.92 7.33 -21.16
N TYR A 223 0.90 6.01 -20.97
CA TYR A 223 2.11 5.21 -20.74
C TYR A 223 2.77 4.80 -22.06
N PRO A 224 4.07 5.04 -22.27
CA PRO A 224 4.75 4.70 -23.53
C PRO A 224 4.71 3.19 -23.84
N GLU A 225 4.66 2.34 -22.83
CA GLU A 225 4.57 0.89 -22.96
C GLU A 225 3.24 0.42 -23.58
N TYR A 226 2.19 1.24 -23.49
CA TYR A 226 0.88 0.91 -24.08
C TYR A 226 0.96 0.73 -25.60
N GLU A 227 1.58 1.66 -26.31
CA GLU A 227 1.77 1.56 -27.76
C GLU A 227 2.71 0.41 -28.14
N HIS A 228 3.68 0.09 -27.29
CA HIS A 228 4.55 -1.05 -27.51
C HIS A 228 3.75 -2.37 -27.43
N CYS A 229 2.92 -2.56 -26.41
CA CYS A 229 2.03 -3.71 -26.28
C CYS A 229 1.10 -3.84 -27.51
N ARG A 230 0.51 -2.76 -27.98
CA ARG A 230 -0.34 -2.75 -29.19
C ARG A 230 0.42 -3.25 -30.42
N THR A 231 1.65 -2.82 -30.58
CA THR A 231 2.49 -3.24 -31.70
C THR A 231 2.81 -4.74 -31.67
N LEU A 232 2.99 -5.31 -30.46
CA LEU A 232 3.27 -6.74 -30.29
C LEU A 232 2.04 -7.63 -30.57
N LEU A 233 0.85 -7.06 -30.54
CA LEU A 233 -0.44 -7.77 -30.76
C LEU A 233 -1.03 -7.56 -32.15
N SER A 234 -0.51 -6.60 -32.92
CA SER A 234 -0.94 -6.33 -34.29
C SER A 234 -0.28 -7.28 -35.29
#